data_751405963817dc569b301edf9ecfe40c
#
_entry.id   751405963817dc569b301edf9ecfe40c
#
_cell.length_a   1.000
_cell.length_b   1.000
_cell.length_c   1.000
_cell.angle_alpha   90.00
_cell.angle_beta   90.00
_cell.angle_gamma   90.00
#
_symmetry.space_group_name_H-M   'P 1'
#
loop_
_entity.id
_entity.type
_entity.pdbx_description
1 polymer ?
#
loop_
_entity_poly.entity_id
_entity_poly.type
_entity_poly.pdbx_seq_one_letter_code
_entity_poly.pdbx_strand_id
1 'polypeptide(L)'
;PKTLADLETVLDYLETQVTELLAAAHTGQESDPLDFESKVFHAGMLDHVGLELADLTQISVFDFPKADPEAELVNLGLGTIDSEKPVILVIGHNVPPAIDIIQYTKEHNLSGTIEVTGICCTAIDLTRYDPDAKIVGPISWQLRYIRSGVPDLIVVDEQCVRADLLIEAGNIQAPLVATSSKNCAGLVDRTDDNPDQIVADLISGAVPGVLILDPKKVGEVAVRAAIQSHEIRKTIKTSKIPTLEELIEYAKFCGGCMECTRACPNETPIPDAMKQAATGDITLLAEIYQSCIGCGRCEDVCNKKIPVHNALVAAARDIVTSEKYTVRAGRGAIQDIEIREVGGPIVLGEIPGVVAFVGCANFPNGVSEVAEMAREFAKRRYISVASGCSAMAIGMYRNEDGQTPYEEFHGRFDAGGIVNVGSCVSNAHISGAAIKIASIFAKRNLRGNYEEIADYVYNRVGAVGIAWGAMSQKAAAIAAGFWRLGIPVIVGPHGAKYRRMLLGRKDNEANWFVYDTRTGVKVQVGPVPEHLFISAETKEEAMVL
;
A
#
# COMPACT_ATOMS: atom_id res chain seq x y z
N PRO A 1 -33.74 3.35 -12.95
CA PRO A 1 -34.03 1.99 -13.42
C PRO A 1 -35.48 1.59 -13.09
N LYS A 2 -36.13 0.91 -13.98
CA LYS A 2 -37.50 0.39 -13.79
C LYS A 2 -37.53 -1.12 -13.68
N THR A 3 -36.48 -1.78 -14.12
CA THR A 3 -36.33 -3.22 -14.17
C THR A 3 -34.94 -3.65 -13.72
N LEU A 4 -34.74 -4.92 -13.39
CA LEU A 4 -33.43 -5.50 -13.12
C LEU A 4 -32.49 -5.42 -14.33
N ALA A 5 -33.04 -5.50 -15.55
CA ALA A 5 -32.26 -5.35 -16.77
C ALA A 5 -31.67 -3.93 -16.91
N ASP A 6 -32.33 -2.90 -16.38
CA ASP A 6 -31.76 -1.55 -16.34
C ASP A 6 -30.56 -1.48 -15.37
N LEU A 7 -30.61 -2.23 -14.25
CA LEU A 7 -29.49 -2.34 -13.30
C LEU A 7 -28.31 -3.08 -13.92
N GLU A 8 -28.58 -4.17 -14.66
CA GLU A 8 -27.57 -4.94 -15.37
C GLU A 8 -26.82 -4.05 -16.41
N THR A 9 -27.56 -3.24 -17.16
CA THR A 9 -26.93 -2.28 -18.10
C THR A 9 -26.01 -1.27 -17.39
N VAL A 10 -26.37 -0.81 -16.20
CA VAL A 10 -25.52 0.09 -15.40
C VAL A 10 -24.30 -0.66 -14.88
N LEU A 11 -24.47 -1.91 -14.45
CA LEU A 11 -23.38 -2.75 -13.99
C LEU A 11 -22.34 -3.02 -15.08
N ASP A 12 -22.79 -3.38 -16.30
CA ASP A 12 -21.92 -3.57 -17.47
C ASP A 12 -21.10 -2.32 -17.80
N TYR A 13 -21.75 -1.15 -17.72
CA TYR A 13 -21.05 0.12 -17.90
C TYR A 13 -19.99 0.34 -16.82
N LEU A 14 -20.34 0.13 -15.55
CA LEU A 14 -19.42 0.29 -14.42
C LEU A 14 -18.24 -0.68 -14.51
N GLU A 15 -18.49 -1.95 -14.83
CA GLU A 15 -17.45 -2.97 -14.97
C GLU A 15 -16.42 -2.56 -16.02
N THR A 16 -16.89 -2.13 -17.19
CA THR A 16 -16.01 -1.65 -18.26
C THR A 16 -15.18 -0.45 -17.82
N GLN A 17 -15.81 0.57 -17.25
CA GLN A 17 -15.14 1.81 -16.86
C GLN A 17 -14.18 1.61 -15.69
N VAL A 18 -14.59 0.85 -14.68
CA VAL A 18 -13.74 0.56 -13.50
C VAL A 18 -12.54 -0.27 -13.91
N THR A 19 -12.71 -1.28 -14.78
CA THR A 19 -11.59 -2.09 -15.26
C THR A 19 -10.56 -1.24 -15.99
N GLU A 20 -10.99 -0.38 -16.91
CA GLU A 20 -10.09 0.52 -17.64
C GLU A 20 -9.38 1.52 -16.71
N LEU A 21 -10.12 2.10 -15.76
CA LEU A 21 -9.58 3.08 -14.83
C LEU A 21 -8.63 2.45 -13.81
N LEU A 22 -8.94 1.28 -13.28
CA LEU A 22 -8.05 0.57 -12.37
C LEU A 22 -6.77 0.14 -13.08
N ALA A 23 -6.85 -0.37 -14.30
CA ALA A 23 -5.68 -0.67 -15.12
C ALA A 23 -4.82 0.59 -15.32
N ALA A 24 -5.44 1.71 -15.67
CA ALA A 24 -4.75 2.99 -15.81
C ALA A 24 -4.15 3.50 -14.49
N ALA A 25 -4.83 3.30 -13.36
CA ALA A 25 -4.32 3.66 -12.04
C ALA A 25 -3.14 2.76 -11.62
N HIS A 26 -3.17 1.48 -11.93
CA HIS A 26 -2.07 0.56 -11.70
C HIS A 26 -0.84 0.85 -12.56
N THR A 27 -1.06 1.23 -13.81
CA THR A 27 0.03 1.55 -14.74
C THR A 27 0.43 3.03 -14.73
N GLY A 28 -0.16 3.84 -13.87
CA GLY A 28 -0.07 5.30 -13.84
C GLY A 28 1.31 5.90 -13.59
N GLN A 29 2.32 5.09 -13.31
CA GLN A 29 3.70 5.58 -13.21
C GLN A 29 4.26 6.11 -14.54
N GLU A 30 3.62 5.80 -15.64
CA GLU A 30 4.03 6.20 -16.99
C GLU A 30 3.19 7.38 -17.55
N SER A 31 2.14 7.79 -16.85
CA SER A 31 1.27 8.87 -17.31
C SER A 31 1.62 10.22 -16.68
N ASP A 32 1.19 11.29 -17.33
CA ASP A 32 1.27 12.63 -16.77
C ASP A 32 0.49 12.68 -15.43
N PRO A 33 1.03 13.34 -14.37
CA PRO A 33 0.35 13.44 -13.08
C PRO A 33 -1.08 13.99 -13.16
N LEU A 34 -1.36 14.91 -14.09
CA LEU A 34 -2.70 15.48 -14.29
C LEU A 34 -3.68 14.50 -14.93
N ASP A 35 -3.21 13.67 -15.86
CA ASP A 35 -4.01 12.61 -16.44
C ASP A 35 -4.39 11.58 -15.38
N PHE A 36 -3.43 11.23 -14.53
CA PHE A 36 -3.66 10.30 -13.44
C PHE A 36 -4.61 10.87 -12.35
N GLU A 37 -4.48 12.15 -12.00
CA GLU A 37 -5.42 12.88 -11.15
C GLU A 37 -6.86 12.75 -11.67
N SER A 38 -7.05 13.04 -12.95
CA SER A 38 -8.35 12.95 -13.61
C SER A 38 -8.93 11.53 -13.52
N LYS A 39 -8.11 10.50 -13.73
CA LYS A 39 -8.54 9.09 -13.63
C LYS A 39 -8.93 8.70 -12.22
N VAL A 40 -8.18 9.13 -11.20
CA VAL A 40 -8.52 8.85 -9.80
C VAL A 40 -9.82 9.55 -9.40
N PHE A 41 -10.01 10.80 -9.81
CA PHE A 41 -11.27 11.51 -9.61
C PHE A 41 -12.44 10.80 -10.29
N HIS A 42 -12.27 10.39 -11.54
CA HIS A 42 -13.29 9.65 -12.29
C HIS A 42 -13.59 8.29 -11.61
N ALA A 43 -12.59 7.59 -11.12
CA ALA A 43 -12.79 6.36 -10.36
C ALA A 43 -13.64 6.58 -9.10
N GLY A 44 -13.43 7.68 -8.36
CA GLY A 44 -14.28 8.05 -7.21
C GLY A 44 -15.73 8.34 -7.61
N MET A 45 -15.94 8.97 -8.76
CA MET A 45 -17.30 9.23 -9.29
C MET A 45 -18.00 7.93 -9.72
N LEU A 46 -17.28 7.00 -10.34
CA LEU A 46 -17.82 5.69 -10.72
C LEU A 46 -18.11 4.83 -9.48
N ASP A 47 -17.26 4.89 -8.47
CA ASP A 47 -17.49 4.22 -7.19
C ASP A 47 -18.79 4.71 -6.53
N HIS A 48 -19.06 6.01 -6.55
CA HIS A 48 -20.33 6.54 -6.08
C HIS A 48 -21.53 5.95 -6.85
N VAL A 49 -21.46 5.83 -8.18
CA VAL A 49 -22.52 5.18 -8.97
C VAL A 49 -22.65 3.71 -8.59
N GLY A 50 -21.51 3.02 -8.34
CA GLY A 50 -21.49 1.64 -7.87
C GLY A 50 -22.17 1.47 -6.52
N LEU A 51 -21.93 2.38 -5.57
CA LEU A 51 -22.61 2.39 -4.28
C LEU A 51 -24.14 2.56 -4.45
N GLU A 52 -24.58 3.46 -5.31
CA GLU A 52 -26.02 3.64 -5.61
C GLU A 52 -26.63 2.37 -6.23
N LEU A 53 -25.89 1.72 -7.15
CA LEU A 53 -26.35 0.48 -7.76
C LEU A 53 -26.45 -0.67 -6.74
N ALA A 54 -25.46 -0.80 -5.85
CA ALA A 54 -25.45 -1.77 -4.78
C ALA A 54 -26.65 -1.58 -3.84
N ASP A 55 -26.93 -0.32 -3.44
CA ASP A 55 -28.07 0.01 -2.60
C ASP A 55 -29.40 -0.38 -3.23
N LEU A 56 -29.61 0.00 -4.50
CA LEU A 56 -30.82 -0.34 -5.22
C LEU A 56 -31.02 -1.85 -5.33
N THR A 57 -29.95 -2.59 -5.59
CA THR A 57 -29.98 -4.05 -5.66
C THR A 57 -30.29 -4.68 -4.31
N GLN A 58 -29.63 -4.23 -3.26
CA GLN A 58 -29.80 -4.76 -1.90
C GLN A 58 -31.21 -4.49 -1.38
N ILE A 59 -31.71 -3.27 -1.53
CA ILE A 59 -33.07 -2.90 -1.10
C ILE A 59 -34.14 -3.68 -1.89
N SER A 60 -33.88 -3.91 -3.19
CA SER A 60 -34.86 -4.58 -4.06
C SER A 60 -34.93 -6.09 -3.85
N VAL A 61 -33.85 -6.73 -3.42
CA VAL A 61 -33.72 -8.20 -3.39
C VAL A 61 -33.55 -8.77 -1.98
N PHE A 62 -32.84 -8.07 -1.11
CA PHE A 62 -32.36 -8.59 0.20
C PHE A 62 -32.82 -7.78 1.42
N ASP A 63 -33.72 -6.83 1.26
CA ASP A 63 -34.01 -5.81 2.26
C ASP A 63 -32.80 -4.86 2.53
N PHE A 64 -32.91 -4.05 3.58
CA PHE A 64 -31.81 -3.16 3.96
C PHE A 64 -30.57 -3.96 4.36
N PRO A 65 -29.41 -3.69 3.76
CA PRO A 65 -28.19 -4.36 4.10
C PRO A 65 -27.80 -4.06 5.55
N LYS A 66 -27.17 -5.04 6.19
CA LYS A 66 -26.49 -4.81 7.47
C LYS A 66 -25.03 -4.54 7.18
N ALA A 67 -24.49 -3.49 7.77
CA ALA A 67 -23.06 -3.26 7.76
C ALA A 67 -22.35 -4.41 8.47
N ASP A 68 -21.28 -4.92 7.88
CA ASP A 68 -20.31 -5.78 8.57
C ASP A 68 -19.16 -4.89 9.07
N PRO A 69 -19.24 -4.44 10.33
CA PRO A 69 -18.53 -3.25 10.75
C PRO A 69 -17.05 -3.46 11.02
N GLU A 70 -16.58 -4.69 11.24
CA GLU A 70 -15.21 -4.91 11.68
C GLU A 70 -14.54 -6.05 10.91
N ALA A 71 -13.51 -5.69 10.14
CA ALA A 71 -12.59 -6.68 9.59
C ALA A 71 -11.73 -7.32 10.71
N GLU A 72 -11.31 -8.56 10.51
CA GLU A 72 -10.47 -9.28 11.47
C GLU A 72 -9.12 -8.60 11.68
N LEU A 73 -8.51 -8.84 12.85
CA LEU A 73 -7.11 -8.49 13.09
C LEU A 73 -6.22 -9.59 12.50
N VAL A 74 -5.34 -9.21 11.60
CA VAL A 74 -4.43 -10.11 10.90
C VAL A 74 -2.97 -9.82 11.25
N ASN A 75 -2.11 -10.83 11.05
CA ASN A 75 -0.71 -10.74 11.38
C ASN A 75 0.06 -9.80 10.44
N LEU A 76 0.92 -8.96 11.03
CA LEU A 76 1.84 -8.08 10.32
C LEU A 76 3.23 -8.15 10.95
N GLY A 77 4.26 -8.20 10.13
CA GLY A 77 5.65 -8.14 10.54
C GLY A 77 6.43 -9.41 10.25
N LEU A 78 7.75 -9.27 10.17
CA LEU A 78 8.68 -10.35 9.84
C LEU A 78 8.63 -11.51 10.85
N GLY A 79 8.42 -11.20 12.11
CA GLY A 79 8.36 -12.19 13.18
C GLY A 79 7.10 -13.08 13.17
N THR A 80 6.13 -12.80 12.30
CA THR A 80 4.88 -13.60 12.20
C THR A 80 4.99 -14.76 11.21
N ILE A 81 6.08 -14.82 10.42
CA ILE A 81 6.25 -15.75 9.30
C ILE A 81 6.93 -17.03 9.79
N ASP A 82 6.37 -18.15 9.46
CA ASP A 82 6.94 -19.47 9.72
C ASP A 82 7.85 -19.91 8.57
N SER A 83 9.15 -19.70 8.72
CA SER A 83 10.15 -20.05 7.71
C SER A 83 10.43 -21.55 7.56
N GLU A 84 9.82 -22.40 8.38
CA GLU A 84 9.91 -23.85 8.23
C GLU A 84 8.94 -24.37 7.13
N LYS A 85 8.02 -23.52 6.70
CA LYS A 85 7.11 -23.78 5.58
C LYS A 85 7.62 -23.13 4.30
N PRO A 86 7.19 -23.62 3.12
CA PRO A 86 7.41 -22.87 1.88
C PRO A 86 6.80 -21.48 1.96
N VAL A 87 7.56 -20.45 1.57
CA VAL A 87 7.14 -19.06 1.65
C VAL A 87 7.04 -18.43 0.27
N ILE A 88 5.85 -17.96 -0.09
CA ILE A 88 5.62 -17.17 -1.29
C ILE A 88 5.53 -15.70 -0.88
N LEU A 89 6.36 -14.85 -1.50
CA LEU A 89 6.32 -13.40 -1.31
C LEU A 89 5.66 -12.73 -2.51
N VAL A 90 4.56 -12.03 -2.29
CA VAL A 90 3.91 -11.21 -3.32
C VAL A 90 4.23 -9.74 -3.06
N ILE A 91 4.68 -9.01 -4.09
CA ILE A 91 5.01 -7.57 -3.99
C ILE A 91 4.23 -6.79 -5.03
N GLY A 92 3.50 -5.77 -4.59
CA GLY A 92 2.88 -4.82 -5.50
C GLY A 92 1.40 -4.55 -5.23
N HIS A 93 0.61 -4.49 -6.30
CA HIS A 93 -0.78 -4.04 -6.26
C HIS A 93 -1.73 -4.94 -7.08
N ASN A 94 -1.21 -5.84 -7.89
CA ASN A 94 -2.01 -6.71 -8.74
C ASN A 94 -2.57 -7.88 -7.92
N VAL A 95 -3.82 -7.77 -7.51
CA VAL A 95 -4.47 -8.71 -6.60
C VAL A 95 -4.82 -10.06 -7.24
N PRO A 96 -5.33 -10.15 -8.49
CA PRO A 96 -5.77 -11.43 -9.07
C PRO A 96 -4.74 -12.57 -9.00
N PRO A 97 -3.48 -12.42 -9.40
CA PRO A 97 -2.49 -13.49 -9.27
C PRO A 97 -2.31 -13.98 -7.84
N ALA A 98 -2.38 -13.07 -6.88
CA ALA A 98 -2.24 -13.39 -5.47
C ALA A 98 -3.45 -14.14 -4.91
N ILE A 99 -4.67 -13.78 -5.37
CA ILE A 99 -5.89 -14.53 -5.04
C ILE A 99 -5.82 -15.94 -5.61
N ASP A 100 -5.35 -16.11 -6.85
CA ASP A 100 -5.25 -17.42 -7.47
C ASP A 100 -4.20 -18.31 -6.77
N ILE A 101 -3.15 -17.74 -6.17
CA ILE A 101 -2.26 -18.48 -5.26
C ILE A 101 -3.05 -19.04 -4.07
N ILE A 102 -3.86 -18.22 -3.41
CA ILE A 102 -4.70 -18.65 -2.28
C ILE A 102 -5.72 -19.69 -2.71
N GLN A 103 -6.38 -19.48 -3.85
CA GLN A 103 -7.36 -20.44 -4.37
C GLN A 103 -6.72 -21.79 -4.68
N TYR A 104 -5.58 -21.79 -5.35
CA TYR A 104 -4.84 -23.00 -5.65
C TYR A 104 -4.45 -23.77 -4.37
N THR A 105 -3.99 -23.08 -3.32
CA THR A 105 -3.69 -23.73 -2.04
C THR A 105 -4.94 -24.35 -1.41
N LYS A 106 -6.09 -23.71 -1.49
CA LYS A 106 -7.37 -24.23 -0.96
C LYS A 106 -7.86 -25.43 -1.75
N GLU A 107 -7.87 -25.36 -3.06
CA GLU A 107 -8.32 -26.43 -3.97
C GLU A 107 -7.47 -27.71 -3.85
N HIS A 108 -6.17 -27.57 -3.55
CA HIS A 108 -5.24 -28.69 -3.40
C HIS A 108 -4.99 -29.11 -1.95
N ASN A 109 -5.78 -28.62 -0.99
CA ASN A 109 -5.65 -28.92 0.44
C ASN A 109 -4.27 -28.59 1.02
N LEU A 110 -3.66 -27.50 0.55
CA LEU A 110 -2.37 -27.00 1.00
C LEU A 110 -2.49 -25.83 2.00
N SER A 111 -3.69 -25.42 2.34
CA SER A 111 -3.94 -24.35 3.32
C SER A 111 -3.23 -24.65 4.64
N GLY A 112 -2.54 -23.66 5.18
CA GLY A 112 -1.74 -23.79 6.41
C GLY A 112 -0.42 -24.54 6.26
N THR A 113 -0.11 -25.13 5.11
CA THR A 113 1.19 -25.77 4.83
C THR A 113 2.17 -24.86 4.10
N ILE A 114 1.69 -23.75 3.57
CA ILE A 114 2.43 -22.73 2.83
C ILE A 114 2.14 -21.38 3.45
N GLU A 115 3.15 -20.55 3.57
CA GLU A 115 3.02 -19.14 3.98
C GLU A 115 2.83 -18.27 2.73
N VAL A 116 1.65 -17.69 2.57
CA VAL A 116 1.40 -16.64 1.56
C VAL A 116 1.62 -15.30 2.22
N THR A 117 2.67 -14.61 1.82
CA THR A 117 3.11 -13.36 2.43
C THR A 117 3.12 -12.24 1.40
N GLY A 118 2.96 -11.00 1.85
CA GLY A 118 2.97 -9.88 0.94
C GLY A 118 3.62 -8.61 1.49
N ILE A 119 4.11 -7.81 0.58
CA ILE A 119 4.61 -6.45 0.84
C ILE A 119 3.79 -5.47 0.02
N CYS A 120 3.51 -4.29 0.60
CA CYS A 120 2.73 -3.24 -0.01
C CYS A 120 1.22 -3.59 -0.12
N CYS A 121 0.52 -2.99 -1.08
CA CYS A 121 -0.95 -3.00 -1.16
C CYS A 121 -1.57 -4.39 -1.36
N THR A 122 -0.99 -5.23 -2.21
CA THR A 122 -1.49 -6.60 -2.44
C THR A 122 -1.59 -7.40 -1.14
N ALA A 123 -0.65 -7.18 -0.22
CA ALA A 123 -0.66 -7.87 1.08
C ALA A 123 -1.93 -7.59 1.89
N ILE A 124 -2.39 -6.34 1.89
CA ILE A 124 -3.61 -5.95 2.61
C ILE A 124 -4.84 -6.57 1.95
N ASP A 125 -4.91 -6.52 0.63
CA ASP A 125 -6.07 -7.04 -0.10
C ASP A 125 -6.17 -8.57 0.03
N LEU A 126 -5.04 -9.29 0.09
CA LEU A 126 -5.01 -10.72 0.32
C LEU A 126 -5.71 -11.13 1.62
N THR A 127 -5.58 -10.35 2.68
CA THR A 127 -6.17 -10.65 3.99
C THR A 127 -7.69 -10.63 3.99
N ARG A 128 -8.32 -10.07 2.97
CA ARG A 128 -9.79 -10.16 2.76
C ARG A 128 -10.23 -11.52 2.26
N TYR A 129 -9.35 -12.23 1.56
CA TYR A 129 -9.65 -13.54 0.97
C TYR A 129 -9.15 -14.69 1.83
N ASP A 130 -8.11 -14.42 2.61
CA ASP A 130 -7.52 -15.37 3.53
C ASP A 130 -6.91 -14.64 4.74
N PRO A 131 -7.53 -14.72 5.93
CA PRO A 131 -6.99 -14.11 7.16
C PRO A 131 -5.64 -14.71 7.59
N ASP A 132 -5.31 -15.92 7.12
CA ASP A 132 -4.03 -16.56 7.38
C ASP A 132 -2.88 -15.98 6.51
N ALA A 133 -3.20 -15.25 5.45
CA ALA A 133 -2.22 -14.51 4.66
C ALA A 133 -1.54 -13.44 5.54
N LYS A 134 -0.22 -13.26 5.37
CA LYS A 134 0.57 -12.42 6.25
C LYS A 134 1.10 -11.19 5.55
N ILE A 135 0.95 -10.06 6.23
CA ILE A 135 1.52 -8.81 5.78
C ILE A 135 2.93 -8.71 6.35
N VAL A 136 3.94 -8.69 5.47
CA VAL A 136 5.35 -8.51 5.89
C VAL A 136 5.57 -7.09 6.40
N GLY A 137 5.10 -6.10 5.65
CA GLY A 137 5.25 -4.70 5.99
C GLY A 137 5.11 -3.76 4.79
N PRO A 138 5.41 -2.46 4.99
CA PRO A 138 5.32 -1.45 3.93
C PRO A 138 6.38 -1.65 2.86
N ILE A 139 6.23 -0.91 1.76
CA ILE A 139 7.12 -0.94 0.59
C ILE A 139 8.62 -0.85 0.94
N SER A 140 8.98 -0.11 1.98
CA SER A 140 10.36 0.07 2.42
C SER A 140 11.02 -1.22 2.94
N TRP A 141 10.25 -2.25 3.27
CA TRP A 141 10.78 -3.47 3.85
C TRP A 141 11.22 -4.54 2.84
N GLN A 142 11.07 -4.28 1.53
CA GLN A 142 11.45 -5.25 0.49
C GLN A 142 12.87 -5.78 0.67
N LEU A 143 13.85 -4.90 0.76
CA LEU A 143 15.26 -5.30 0.83
C LEU A 143 15.57 -6.12 2.08
N ARG A 144 15.05 -5.71 3.24
CA ARG A 144 15.29 -6.42 4.49
C ARG A 144 14.66 -7.81 4.50
N TYR A 145 13.47 -7.97 3.90
CA TYR A 145 12.82 -9.27 3.84
C TYR A 145 13.43 -10.20 2.79
N ILE A 146 13.68 -9.71 1.59
CA ILE A 146 14.28 -10.52 0.54
C ILE A 146 15.65 -11.03 0.99
N ARG A 147 16.51 -10.17 1.51
CA ARG A 147 17.85 -10.53 1.97
C ARG A 147 17.89 -11.42 3.20
N SER A 148 16.77 -11.56 3.92
CA SER A 148 16.65 -12.56 4.98
C SER A 148 16.81 -13.99 4.44
N GLY A 149 16.52 -14.19 3.15
CA GLY A 149 16.55 -15.49 2.51
C GLY A 149 15.32 -16.36 2.81
N VAL A 150 14.32 -15.81 3.48
CA VAL A 150 13.07 -16.52 3.83
C VAL A 150 12.19 -16.80 2.62
N PRO A 151 11.94 -15.87 1.67
CA PRO A 151 11.09 -16.16 0.52
C PRO A 151 11.65 -17.27 -0.35
N ASP A 152 10.86 -18.30 -0.63
CA ASP A 152 11.19 -19.41 -1.52
C ASP A 152 10.83 -19.14 -2.98
N LEU A 153 9.88 -18.23 -3.19
CA LEU A 153 9.47 -17.71 -4.49
C LEU A 153 8.95 -16.30 -4.35
N ILE A 154 9.22 -15.46 -5.34
CA ILE A 154 8.78 -14.06 -5.35
C ILE A 154 7.88 -13.81 -6.55
N VAL A 155 6.70 -13.23 -6.31
CA VAL A 155 5.73 -12.81 -7.35
C VAL A 155 5.64 -11.30 -7.34
N VAL A 156 5.74 -10.66 -8.52
CA VAL A 156 5.78 -9.20 -8.63
C VAL A 156 4.93 -8.67 -9.78
N ASP A 157 4.35 -7.51 -9.57
CA ASP A 157 3.78 -6.68 -10.63
C ASP A 157 4.68 -5.49 -11.00
N GLU A 158 4.11 -4.44 -11.62
CA GLU A 158 4.86 -3.27 -12.08
C GLU A 158 4.98 -2.16 -11.05
N GLN A 159 4.30 -2.24 -9.88
CA GLN A 159 4.19 -1.10 -8.98
C GLN A 159 4.87 -1.29 -7.65
N CYS A 160 5.54 -0.23 -7.21
CA CYS A 160 6.24 -0.22 -5.93
C CYS A 160 7.27 -1.34 -5.77
N VAL A 161 7.78 -1.84 -6.88
CA VAL A 161 8.79 -2.90 -6.94
C VAL A 161 10.17 -2.28 -7.12
N ARG A 162 11.16 -2.79 -6.42
CA ARG A 162 12.55 -2.36 -6.58
C ARG A 162 13.08 -2.71 -7.97
N ALA A 163 13.79 -1.77 -8.59
CA ALA A 163 14.36 -1.99 -9.94
C ALA A 163 15.43 -3.11 -9.98
N ASP A 164 16.09 -3.37 -8.85
CA ASP A 164 17.13 -4.40 -8.71
C ASP A 164 16.58 -5.74 -8.18
N LEU A 165 15.27 -5.90 -8.13
CA LEU A 165 14.63 -7.05 -7.48
C LEU A 165 15.06 -8.39 -8.06
N LEU A 166 15.21 -8.50 -9.39
CA LEU A 166 15.66 -9.74 -10.04
C LEU A 166 17.07 -10.14 -9.57
N ILE A 167 17.96 -9.14 -9.37
CA ILE A 167 19.30 -9.37 -8.83
C ILE A 167 19.22 -9.83 -7.39
N GLU A 168 18.40 -9.17 -6.56
CA GLU A 168 18.24 -9.54 -5.16
C GLU A 168 17.60 -10.92 -4.97
N ALA A 169 16.62 -11.28 -5.81
CA ALA A 169 16.04 -12.62 -5.85
C ALA A 169 17.09 -13.69 -6.23
N GLY A 170 17.88 -13.42 -7.27
CA GLY A 170 19.00 -14.29 -7.68
C GLY A 170 20.04 -14.45 -6.57
N ASN A 171 20.36 -13.39 -5.82
CA ASN A 171 21.29 -13.41 -4.71
C ASN A 171 20.87 -14.40 -3.60
N ILE A 172 19.59 -14.58 -3.38
CA ILE A 172 19.04 -15.52 -2.39
C ILE A 172 18.59 -16.83 -3.02
N GLN A 173 18.80 -17.00 -4.32
CA GLN A 173 18.39 -18.18 -5.10
C GLN A 173 16.86 -18.46 -5.02
N ALA A 174 16.05 -17.42 -4.97
CA ALA A 174 14.60 -17.53 -5.07
C ALA A 174 14.16 -17.21 -6.49
N PRO A 175 13.43 -18.11 -7.17
CA PRO A 175 12.88 -17.82 -8.49
C PRO A 175 11.85 -16.70 -8.43
N LEU A 176 11.69 -15.98 -9.56
CA LEU A 176 10.80 -14.82 -9.67
C LEU A 176 9.74 -15.05 -10.75
N VAL A 177 8.49 -14.70 -10.44
CA VAL A 177 7.37 -14.67 -11.38
C VAL A 177 6.90 -13.23 -11.50
N ALA A 178 7.09 -12.63 -12.68
CA ALA A 178 6.50 -11.34 -13.01
C ALA A 178 5.08 -11.54 -13.57
N THR A 179 4.15 -10.68 -13.19
CA THR A 179 2.73 -10.76 -13.58
C THR A 179 2.26 -9.59 -14.44
N SER A 180 3.20 -8.74 -14.86
CA SER A 180 2.93 -7.59 -15.71
C SER A 180 4.00 -7.44 -16.79
N SER A 181 3.56 -7.19 -18.01
CA SER A 181 4.46 -6.90 -19.15
C SER A 181 5.25 -5.60 -18.98
N LYS A 182 4.83 -4.74 -18.08
CA LYS A 182 5.49 -3.46 -17.79
C LYS A 182 6.69 -3.58 -16.86
N ASN A 183 6.72 -4.61 -16.05
CA ASN A 183 7.86 -4.91 -15.19
C ASN A 183 8.27 -6.38 -15.33
N CYS A 184 8.65 -6.77 -16.52
CA CYS A 184 9.12 -8.12 -16.77
C CYS A 184 10.65 -8.28 -16.56
N ALA A 185 11.39 -7.20 -16.31
CA ALA A 185 12.84 -7.20 -16.10
C ALA A 185 13.64 -7.99 -17.17
N GLY A 186 13.14 -8.05 -18.41
CA GLY A 186 13.69 -8.85 -19.50
C GLY A 186 13.38 -10.34 -19.42
N LEU A 187 12.47 -10.76 -18.55
CA LEU A 187 12.03 -12.15 -18.44
C LEU A 187 11.21 -12.58 -19.65
N VAL A 188 11.33 -13.84 -20.00
CA VAL A 188 10.59 -14.42 -21.13
C VAL A 188 9.14 -14.63 -20.74
N ASP A 189 8.23 -14.24 -21.62
CA ASP A 189 6.79 -14.53 -21.48
C ASP A 189 6.54 -16.03 -21.70
N ARG A 190 6.04 -16.67 -20.67
CA ARG A 190 5.71 -18.09 -20.61
C ARG A 190 4.21 -18.32 -20.35
N THR A 191 3.39 -17.28 -20.64
CA THR A 191 1.94 -17.33 -20.38
C THR A 191 1.27 -18.51 -21.08
N ASP A 192 1.70 -18.86 -22.30
CA ASP A 192 1.11 -19.96 -23.07
C ASP A 192 1.81 -21.33 -22.84
N ASP A 193 2.91 -21.37 -22.10
CA ASP A 193 3.69 -22.59 -21.88
C ASP A 193 3.05 -23.53 -20.83
N ASN A 194 3.49 -24.79 -20.87
CA ASN A 194 3.05 -25.80 -19.90
C ASN A 194 3.59 -25.49 -18.50
N PRO A 195 2.73 -25.44 -17.44
CA PRO A 195 3.16 -25.20 -16.07
C PRO A 195 4.26 -26.15 -15.58
N ASP A 196 4.24 -27.45 -15.96
CA ASP A 196 5.27 -28.41 -15.56
C ASP A 196 6.66 -28.01 -16.07
N GLN A 197 6.73 -27.53 -17.31
CA GLN A 197 7.99 -27.06 -17.89
C GLN A 197 8.47 -25.78 -17.22
N ILE A 198 7.56 -24.85 -16.94
CA ILE A 198 7.90 -23.59 -16.25
C ILE A 198 8.48 -23.88 -14.86
N VAL A 199 7.82 -24.73 -14.09
CA VAL A 199 8.28 -25.12 -12.74
C VAL A 199 9.65 -25.80 -12.83
N ALA A 200 9.84 -26.74 -13.76
CA ALA A 200 11.14 -27.43 -13.94
C ALA A 200 12.28 -26.44 -14.28
N ASP A 201 12.04 -25.49 -15.18
CA ASP A 201 13.02 -24.48 -15.58
C ASP A 201 13.38 -23.53 -14.43
N LEU A 202 12.40 -23.11 -13.63
CA LEU A 202 12.61 -22.28 -12.43
C LEU A 202 13.43 -23.02 -11.38
N ILE A 203 13.08 -24.27 -11.10
CA ILE A 203 13.71 -25.07 -10.03
C ILE A 203 15.12 -25.52 -10.40
N SER A 204 15.35 -25.84 -11.67
CA SER A 204 16.71 -26.18 -12.15
C SER A 204 17.65 -24.97 -12.23
N GLY A 205 17.12 -23.76 -12.10
CA GLY A 205 17.88 -22.51 -12.30
C GLY A 205 18.22 -22.25 -13.77
N ALA A 206 17.56 -22.93 -14.72
CA ALA A 206 17.73 -22.69 -16.16
C ALA A 206 17.31 -21.25 -16.53
N VAL A 207 16.35 -20.69 -15.78
CA VAL A 207 15.92 -19.30 -15.89
C VAL A 207 15.85 -18.65 -14.49
N PRO A 208 16.20 -17.37 -14.34
CA PRO A 208 16.13 -16.67 -13.04
C PRO A 208 14.69 -16.31 -12.65
N GLY A 209 13.77 -16.34 -13.60
CA GLY A 209 12.36 -16.03 -13.46
C GLY A 209 11.64 -16.06 -14.78
N VAL A 210 10.34 -15.84 -14.74
CA VAL A 210 9.43 -15.87 -15.91
C VAL A 210 8.41 -14.75 -15.84
N LEU A 211 7.85 -14.35 -16.99
CA LEU A 211 6.64 -13.54 -17.07
C LEU A 211 5.45 -14.47 -17.31
N ILE A 212 4.39 -14.33 -16.52
CA ILE A 212 3.11 -15.04 -16.69
C ILE A 212 1.98 -14.04 -16.49
N LEU A 213 1.17 -13.83 -17.52
CA LEU A 213 0.05 -12.87 -17.50
C LEU A 213 -1.29 -13.50 -17.09
N ASP A 214 -1.40 -14.82 -17.14
CA ASP A 214 -2.57 -15.57 -16.70
C ASP A 214 -2.54 -15.77 -15.15
N PRO A 215 -3.42 -15.13 -14.37
CA PRO A 215 -3.44 -15.24 -12.91
C PRO A 215 -3.57 -16.68 -12.40
N LYS A 216 -4.42 -17.50 -13.04
CA LYS A 216 -4.61 -18.91 -12.63
C LYS A 216 -3.33 -19.72 -12.80
N LYS A 217 -2.62 -19.50 -13.91
CA LYS A 217 -1.33 -20.14 -14.13
C LYS A 217 -0.28 -19.66 -13.12
N VAL A 218 -0.30 -18.38 -12.74
CA VAL A 218 0.55 -17.87 -11.66
C VAL A 218 0.27 -18.62 -10.36
N GLY A 219 -0.99 -18.83 -9.99
CA GLY A 219 -1.37 -19.57 -8.79
C GLY A 219 -0.75 -20.97 -8.75
N GLU A 220 -0.92 -21.75 -9.83
CA GLU A 220 -0.35 -23.09 -9.96
C GLU A 220 1.18 -23.09 -9.91
N VAL A 221 1.82 -22.29 -10.77
CA VAL A 221 3.28 -22.26 -10.89
C VAL A 221 3.94 -21.78 -9.60
N ALA A 222 3.41 -20.73 -8.98
CA ALA A 222 3.98 -20.16 -7.76
C ALA A 222 3.95 -21.15 -6.60
N VAL A 223 2.82 -21.81 -6.36
CA VAL A 223 2.69 -22.79 -5.28
C VAL A 223 3.61 -23.99 -5.49
N ARG A 224 3.58 -24.58 -6.69
CA ARG A 224 4.38 -25.76 -7.00
C ARG A 224 5.89 -25.47 -6.98
N ALA A 225 6.29 -24.32 -7.51
CA ALA A 225 7.69 -23.91 -7.49
C ALA A 225 8.17 -23.55 -6.09
N ALA A 226 7.36 -22.88 -5.27
CA ALA A 226 7.73 -22.55 -3.90
C ALA A 226 7.99 -23.81 -3.06
N ILE A 227 7.12 -24.82 -3.15
CA ILE A 227 7.30 -26.10 -2.43
C ILE A 227 8.62 -26.76 -2.83
N GLN A 228 8.91 -26.88 -4.13
CA GLN A 228 10.14 -27.52 -4.60
C GLN A 228 11.39 -26.67 -4.28
N SER A 229 11.31 -25.37 -4.43
CA SER A 229 12.39 -24.43 -4.08
C SER A 229 12.73 -24.53 -2.59
N HIS A 230 11.74 -24.58 -1.72
CA HIS A 230 11.91 -24.70 -0.28
C HIS A 230 12.75 -25.93 0.10
N GLU A 231 12.44 -27.11 -0.45
CA GLU A 231 13.17 -28.35 -0.16
C GLU A 231 14.65 -28.27 -0.60
N ILE A 232 14.94 -27.64 -1.73
CA ILE A 232 16.32 -27.43 -2.19
C ILE A 232 17.03 -26.42 -1.28
N ARG A 233 16.36 -25.33 -0.95
CA ARG A 233 16.96 -24.20 -0.22
C ARG A 233 17.22 -24.50 1.24
N LYS A 234 16.56 -25.48 1.86
CA LYS A 234 16.89 -26.00 3.20
C LYS A 234 18.35 -26.47 3.31
N THR A 235 18.97 -26.87 2.21
CA THR A 235 20.32 -27.42 2.19
C THR A 235 21.42 -26.39 1.94
N ILE A 236 21.07 -25.14 1.68
CA ILE A 236 22.00 -24.06 1.31
C ILE A 236 21.80 -22.81 2.15
N LYS A 237 22.85 -21.99 2.27
CA LYS A 237 22.77 -20.67 2.94
C LYS A 237 22.13 -19.66 1.96
N THR A 238 20.87 -19.35 2.16
CA THR A 238 20.12 -18.35 1.35
C THR A 238 20.19 -16.95 1.92
N SER A 239 20.22 -16.80 3.23
CA SER A 239 20.29 -15.51 3.91
C SER A 239 21.56 -14.74 3.57
N LYS A 240 21.40 -13.46 3.24
CA LYS A 240 22.49 -12.49 3.06
C LYS A 240 22.78 -11.68 4.33
N ILE A 241 22.00 -11.93 5.38
CA ILE A 241 22.22 -11.28 6.68
C ILE A 241 23.44 -11.93 7.35
N PRO A 242 24.47 -11.15 7.68
CA PRO A 242 25.69 -11.68 8.26
C PRO A 242 25.46 -12.22 9.70
N THR A 243 26.31 -13.11 10.14
CA THR A 243 26.43 -13.44 11.57
C THR A 243 27.02 -12.24 12.32
N LEU A 244 26.97 -12.26 13.65
CA LEU A 244 27.55 -11.20 14.45
C LEU A 244 29.07 -11.08 14.23
N GLU A 245 29.75 -12.21 14.10
CA GLU A 245 31.18 -12.25 13.81
C GLU A 245 31.50 -11.65 12.43
N GLU A 246 30.75 -12.03 11.41
CA GLU A 246 30.87 -11.47 10.05
C GLU A 246 30.59 -9.95 10.05
N LEU A 247 29.59 -9.49 10.82
CA LEU A 247 29.29 -8.07 10.96
C LEU A 247 30.47 -7.31 11.57
N ILE A 248 31.07 -7.82 12.65
CA ILE A 248 32.23 -7.21 13.29
C ILE A 248 33.40 -7.12 12.31
N GLU A 249 33.64 -8.17 11.53
CA GLU A 249 34.68 -8.13 10.50
C GLU A 249 34.39 -7.07 9.41
N TYR A 250 33.16 -6.99 8.89
CA TYR A 250 32.78 -5.91 7.97
C TYR A 250 32.98 -4.52 8.58
N ALA A 251 32.67 -4.36 9.86
CA ALA A 251 32.81 -3.10 10.58
C ALA A 251 34.27 -2.65 10.67
N LYS A 252 35.23 -3.55 10.83
CA LYS A 252 36.67 -3.26 10.84
C LYS A 252 37.19 -2.68 9.51
N PHE A 253 36.52 -3.01 8.38
CA PHE A 253 36.88 -2.45 7.08
C PHE A 253 36.36 -1.03 6.84
N CYS A 254 35.49 -0.51 7.70
CA CYS A 254 34.92 0.82 7.55
C CYS A 254 35.99 1.91 7.78
N GLY A 255 36.24 2.71 6.74
CA GLY A 255 37.21 3.80 6.79
C GLY A 255 36.66 5.13 7.32
N GLY A 256 35.39 5.22 7.71
CA GLY A 256 34.78 6.44 8.24
C GLY A 256 34.62 7.58 7.24
N CYS A 257 34.50 7.31 5.93
CA CYS A 257 34.49 8.32 4.86
C CYS A 257 33.22 9.20 4.80
N MET A 258 32.20 8.91 5.57
CA MET A 258 30.91 9.64 5.65
C MET A 258 30.02 9.58 4.40
N GLU A 259 30.40 8.87 3.33
CA GLU A 259 29.60 8.82 2.09
C GLU A 259 28.22 8.19 2.32
N CYS A 260 28.15 7.14 3.14
CA CYS A 260 26.88 6.50 3.50
C CYS A 260 25.95 7.43 4.28
N THR A 261 26.45 8.25 5.19
CA THR A 261 25.67 9.27 5.90
C THR A 261 25.15 10.35 4.95
N ARG A 262 25.99 10.86 4.03
CA ARG A 262 25.57 11.86 3.03
C ARG A 262 24.54 11.32 2.06
N ALA A 263 24.59 10.03 1.74
CA ALA A 263 23.63 9.38 0.85
C ALA A 263 22.34 8.96 1.57
N CYS A 264 22.36 8.91 2.91
CA CYS A 264 21.21 8.49 3.70
C CYS A 264 20.18 9.63 3.76
N PRO A 265 18.91 9.37 3.41
CA PRO A 265 17.84 10.35 3.55
C PRO A 265 17.66 10.87 5.00
N ASN A 266 18.09 10.05 5.97
CA ASN A 266 17.99 10.34 7.41
C ASN A 266 19.28 10.86 8.01
N GLU A 267 20.32 11.01 7.22
CA GLU A 267 21.65 11.43 7.68
C GLU A 267 22.18 10.61 8.87
N THR A 268 21.82 9.33 8.93
CA THR A 268 22.16 8.45 10.04
C THR A 268 23.67 8.32 10.23
N PRO A 269 24.19 8.24 11.49
CA PRO A 269 25.62 8.21 11.78
C PRO A 269 26.22 6.81 11.55
N ILE A 270 26.06 6.25 10.34
CA ILE A 270 26.53 4.90 10.00
C ILE A 270 28.03 4.68 10.28
N PRO A 271 28.94 5.61 9.93
CA PRO A 271 30.37 5.41 10.20
C PRO A 271 30.69 5.28 11.68
N ASP A 272 30.01 6.04 12.55
CA ASP A 272 30.21 5.95 14.00
C ASP A 272 29.67 4.61 14.55
N ALA A 273 28.51 4.18 14.06
CA ALA A 273 27.93 2.88 14.40
C ALA A 273 28.85 1.73 13.95
N MET A 274 29.40 1.80 12.75
CA MET A 274 30.37 0.81 12.26
C MET A 274 31.65 0.80 13.09
N LYS A 275 32.14 1.97 13.53
CA LYS A 275 33.31 2.05 14.42
C LYS A 275 33.05 1.40 15.78
N GLN A 276 31.87 1.59 16.36
CA GLN A 276 31.49 0.90 17.59
C GLN A 276 31.36 -0.62 17.36
N ALA A 277 30.69 -1.02 16.28
CA ALA A 277 30.54 -2.43 15.93
C ALA A 277 31.88 -3.15 15.72
N ALA A 278 32.91 -2.47 15.22
CA ALA A 278 34.25 -3.03 15.10
C ALA A 278 34.87 -3.44 16.45
N THR A 279 34.38 -2.88 17.57
CA THR A 279 34.79 -3.29 18.95
C THR A 279 33.82 -4.28 19.59
N GLY A 280 32.77 -4.71 18.87
CA GLY A 280 31.76 -5.64 19.36
C GLY A 280 30.48 -4.97 19.90
N ASP A 281 30.43 -3.64 19.98
CA ASP A 281 29.23 -2.91 20.38
C ASP A 281 28.35 -2.58 19.17
N ILE A 282 27.25 -3.30 19.01
CA ILE A 282 26.30 -3.18 17.88
C ILE A 282 25.08 -2.30 18.20
N THR A 283 25.02 -1.71 19.38
CA THR A 283 23.82 -1.00 19.88
C THR A 283 23.38 0.11 18.92
N LEU A 284 24.31 0.96 18.50
CA LEU A 284 23.98 2.07 17.59
C LEU A 284 23.51 1.59 16.20
N LEU A 285 24.02 0.44 15.71
CA LEU A 285 23.49 -0.15 14.47
C LEU A 285 22.05 -0.60 14.64
N ALA A 286 21.70 -1.22 15.76
CA ALA A 286 20.35 -1.65 16.07
C ALA A 286 19.38 -0.45 16.24
N GLU A 287 19.84 0.66 16.82
CA GLU A 287 19.07 1.90 16.89
C GLU A 287 18.82 2.51 15.49
N ILE A 288 19.86 2.57 14.65
CA ILE A 288 19.74 3.06 13.28
C ILE A 288 18.76 2.19 12.46
N TYR A 289 18.70 0.90 12.70
CA TYR A 289 17.75 0.00 12.03
C TYR A 289 16.31 0.48 12.17
N GLN A 290 15.90 0.99 13.33
CA GLN A 290 14.52 1.42 13.59
C GLN A 290 14.12 2.62 12.72
N SER A 291 15.06 3.51 12.42
CA SER A 291 14.84 4.68 11.54
C SER A 291 15.20 4.42 10.06
N CYS A 292 15.70 3.24 9.74
CA CYS A 292 16.14 2.89 8.39
C CYS A 292 14.96 2.57 7.48
N ILE A 293 14.82 3.30 6.36
CA ILE A 293 13.80 3.06 5.34
C ILE A 293 14.16 1.93 4.33
N GLY A 294 15.25 1.21 4.53
CA GLY A 294 15.61 0.05 3.70
C GLY A 294 15.95 0.37 2.24
N CYS A 295 16.37 1.59 1.92
CA CYS A 295 16.62 1.99 0.53
C CYS A 295 17.90 1.41 -0.11
N GLY A 296 18.90 0.99 0.70
CA GLY A 296 20.18 0.44 0.23
C GLY A 296 21.22 1.45 -0.24
N ARG A 297 20.91 2.77 -0.28
CA ARG A 297 21.81 3.81 -0.80
C ARG A 297 23.18 3.86 -0.13
N CYS A 298 23.24 3.51 1.15
CA CYS A 298 24.49 3.44 1.90
C CYS A 298 25.47 2.39 1.34
N GLU A 299 24.97 1.32 0.74
CA GLU A 299 25.77 0.28 0.10
C GLU A 299 26.23 0.71 -1.31
N ASP A 300 25.35 1.36 -2.08
CA ASP A 300 25.66 1.85 -3.43
C ASP A 300 26.89 2.75 -3.43
N VAL A 301 26.99 3.66 -2.45
CA VAL A 301 28.07 4.62 -2.34
C VAL A 301 29.29 4.12 -1.58
N CYS A 302 29.22 2.94 -0.97
CA CYS A 302 30.33 2.41 -0.18
C CYS A 302 31.48 1.92 -1.07
N ASN A 303 32.62 2.62 -1.02
CA ASN A 303 33.81 2.26 -1.79
C ASN A 303 34.47 0.95 -1.32
N LYS A 304 34.14 0.49 -0.10
CA LYS A 304 34.59 -0.79 0.47
C LYS A 304 33.61 -1.93 0.25
N LYS A 305 32.47 -1.64 -0.39
CA LYS A 305 31.40 -2.62 -0.65
C LYS A 305 30.90 -3.32 0.61
N ILE A 306 30.88 -2.61 1.74
CA ILE A 306 30.33 -3.15 2.99
C ILE A 306 28.81 -3.26 2.85
N PRO A 307 28.21 -4.40 3.18
CA PRO A 307 26.76 -4.59 3.13
C PRO A 307 26.09 -3.92 4.36
N VAL A 308 26.09 -2.59 4.37
CA VAL A 308 25.65 -1.77 5.53
C VAL A 308 24.22 -2.08 5.93
N HIS A 309 23.31 -2.20 4.98
CA HIS A 309 21.92 -2.51 5.28
C HIS A 309 21.79 -3.89 5.95
N ASN A 310 22.54 -4.89 5.47
CA ASN A 310 22.52 -6.22 6.07
C ASN A 310 23.15 -6.20 7.46
N ALA A 311 24.16 -5.36 7.68
CA ALA A 311 24.74 -5.16 9.01
C ALA A 311 23.74 -4.56 10.02
N LEU A 312 22.91 -3.58 9.57
CA LEU A 312 21.82 -3.03 10.39
C LEU A 312 20.80 -4.12 10.77
N VAL A 313 20.38 -4.94 9.81
CA VAL A 313 19.43 -6.04 10.06
C VAL A 313 20.05 -7.08 11.00
N ALA A 314 21.32 -7.41 10.84
CA ALA A 314 22.02 -8.35 11.72
C ALA A 314 22.13 -7.85 13.17
N ALA A 315 22.44 -6.56 13.34
CA ALA A 315 22.51 -5.93 14.66
C ALA A 315 21.13 -5.87 15.35
N ALA A 316 20.05 -5.76 14.55
CA ALA A 316 18.68 -5.67 15.04
C ALA A 316 17.94 -7.03 15.04
N ARG A 317 18.64 -8.17 15.02
CA ARG A 317 18.01 -9.50 14.89
C ARG A 317 16.90 -9.73 15.91
N ASP A 318 17.12 -9.37 17.17
CA ASP A 318 16.13 -9.56 18.23
C ASP A 318 14.91 -8.67 18.01
N ILE A 319 15.10 -7.46 17.49
CA ILE A 319 14.02 -6.56 17.10
C ILE A 319 13.22 -7.20 15.95
N VAL A 320 13.89 -7.65 14.90
CA VAL A 320 13.25 -8.28 13.72
C VAL A 320 12.41 -9.50 14.12
N THR A 321 12.93 -10.36 14.99
CA THR A 321 12.20 -11.54 15.46
C THR A 321 11.02 -11.19 16.37
N SER A 322 11.07 -10.04 17.03
CA SER A 322 9.98 -9.51 17.85
C SER A 322 8.94 -8.67 17.07
N GLU A 323 9.19 -8.37 15.79
CA GLU A 323 8.27 -7.63 14.92
C GLU A 323 7.00 -8.46 14.63
N LYS A 324 6.13 -8.49 15.63
CA LYS A 324 4.81 -9.13 15.59
C LYS A 324 3.78 -8.08 15.92
N TYR A 325 3.10 -7.63 14.90
CA TYR A 325 2.06 -6.60 14.99
C TYR A 325 0.74 -7.14 14.48
N THR A 326 -0.32 -6.38 14.68
CA THR A 326 -1.64 -6.66 14.15
C THR A 326 -2.18 -5.44 13.40
N VAL A 327 -2.84 -5.69 12.29
CA VAL A 327 -3.55 -4.70 11.51
C VAL A 327 -4.94 -5.25 11.20
N ARG A 328 -5.94 -4.40 11.08
CA ARG A 328 -7.22 -4.88 10.54
C ARG A 328 -7.03 -5.26 9.08
N ALA A 329 -7.59 -6.38 8.68
CA ALA A 329 -7.65 -6.78 7.28
C ALA A 329 -8.25 -5.63 6.44
N GLY A 330 -7.86 -5.52 5.18
CA GLY A 330 -8.48 -4.58 4.26
C GLY A 330 -9.95 -4.93 4.09
N ARG A 331 -10.84 -4.16 4.70
CA ARG A 331 -12.28 -4.48 4.69
C ARG A 331 -12.96 -4.26 3.34
N GLY A 332 -12.34 -3.48 2.45
CA GLY A 332 -12.95 -3.04 1.20
C GLY A 332 -13.98 -1.93 1.40
N ALA A 333 -15.03 -1.93 0.59
CA ALA A 333 -15.99 -0.84 0.52
C ALA A 333 -16.70 -0.54 1.85
N ILE A 334 -16.80 0.76 2.17
CA ILE A 334 -17.69 1.27 3.20
C ILE A 334 -19.11 1.15 2.64
N GLN A 335 -20.00 0.50 3.37
CA GLN A 335 -21.35 0.21 2.89
C GLN A 335 -22.24 1.45 2.99
N ASP A 336 -23.27 1.52 2.17
CA ASP A 336 -24.22 2.64 2.16
C ASP A 336 -24.87 2.87 3.52
N ILE A 337 -25.22 1.80 4.22
CA ILE A 337 -25.84 1.92 5.56
C ILE A 337 -24.91 2.62 6.54
N GLU A 338 -23.61 2.34 6.51
CA GLU A 338 -22.62 3.01 7.35
C GLU A 338 -22.51 4.50 6.99
N ILE A 339 -22.52 4.81 5.68
CA ILE A 339 -22.50 6.20 5.19
C ILE A 339 -23.75 6.96 5.65
N ARG A 340 -24.91 6.32 5.63
CA ARG A 340 -26.17 6.93 6.09
C ARG A 340 -26.19 7.12 7.61
N GLU A 341 -25.67 6.16 8.35
CA GLU A 341 -25.60 6.25 9.82
C GLU A 341 -24.73 7.43 10.27
N VAL A 342 -23.57 7.63 9.65
CA VAL A 342 -22.64 8.71 10.05
C VAL A 342 -22.88 10.03 9.33
N GLY A 343 -23.48 10.02 8.16
CA GLY A 343 -23.61 11.21 7.31
C GLY A 343 -24.44 12.32 7.95
N GLY A 344 -25.55 11.97 8.61
CA GLY A 344 -26.34 12.92 9.39
C GLY A 344 -25.55 13.55 10.54
N PRO A 345 -25.00 12.73 11.46
CA PRO A 345 -24.13 13.19 12.54
C PRO A 345 -22.94 14.05 12.07
N ILE A 346 -22.29 13.71 10.95
CA ILE A 346 -21.21 14.53 10.38
C ILE A 346 -21.73 15.91 9.96
N VAL A 347 -22.81 15.95 9.19
CA VAL A 347 -23.38 17.22 8.67
C VAL A 347 -23.92 18.11 9.78
N LEU A 348 -24.42 17.52 10.86
CA LEU A 348 -24.90 18.22 12.03
C LEU A 348 -23.80 18.61 13.02
N GLY A 349 -22.57 18.14 12.81
CA GLY A 349 -21.41 18.47 13.66
C GLY A 349 -21.31 17.64 14.94
N GLU A 350 -22.02 16.53 15.04
CA GLU A 350 -21.90 15.56 16.14
C GLU A 350 -20.66 14.69 16.00
N ILE A 351 -20.29 14.36 14.76
CA ILE A 351 -19.00 13.76 14.38
C ILE A 351 -18.17 14.86 13.72
N PRO A 352 -16.95 15.13 14.22
CA PRO A 352 -16.13 16.26 13.75
C PRO A 352 -15.79 16.20 12.27
N GLY A 353 -15.62 14.98 11.72
CA GLY A 353 -15.28 14.77 10.32
C GLY A 353 -14.54 13.45 10.08
N VAL A 354 -13.95 13.35 8.87
CA VAL A 354 -13.24 12.17 8.41
C VAL A 354 -11.80 12.55 8.07
N VAL A 355 -10.83 11.82 8.59
CA VAL A 355 -9.40 11.97 8.26
C VAL A 355 -8.94 10.75 7.49
N ALA A 356 -8.39 10.94 6.28
CA ALA A 356 -7.95 9.87 5.41
C ALA A 356 -6.41 9.85 5.29
N PHE A 357 -5.78 8.78 5.76
CA PHE A 357 -4.34 8.54 5.65
C PHE A 357 -4.03 7.80 4.35
N VAL A 358 -3.48 8.53 3.37
CA VAL A 358 -3.32 8.07 1.98
C VAL A 358 -1.86 8.03 1.50
N GLY A 359 -0.89 8.30 2.37
CA GLY A 359 0.53 8.34 2.07
C GLY A 359 1.21 6.97 2.11
N CYS A 360 2.50 6.96 1.77
CA CYS A 360 3.31 5.74 1.76
C CYS A 360 4.00 5.43 3.09
N ALA A 361 3.94 6.32 4.09
CA ALA A 361 4.66 6.23 5.38
C ALA A 361 6.18 5.94 5.23
N ASN A 362 6.75 6.18 4.05
CA ASN A 362 8.12 5.85 3.70
C ASN A 362 9.06 7.02 4.01
N PHE A 363 9.12 7.36 5.28
CA PHE A 363 9.94 8.44 5.84
C PHE A 363 10.50 8.00 7.20
N PRO A 364 11.64 8.52 7.64
CA PRO A 364 12.09 8.30 9.02
C PRO A 364 10.99 8.67 10.01
N ASN A 365 10.69 7.78 10.92
CA ASN A 365 9.59 7.89 11.87
C ASN A 365 8.18 7.95 11.22
N GLY A 366 8.06 7.83 9.90
CA GLY A 366 6.78 7.91 9.20
C GLY A 366 5.75 6.90 9.69
N VAL A 367 6.21 5.72 10.13
CA VAL A 367 5.35 4.70 10.74
C VAL A 367 4.75 5.20 12.06
N SER A 368 5.58 5.66 13.00
CA SER A 368 5.10 6.17 14.29
C SER A 368 4.29 7.45 14.13
N GLU A 369 4.73 8.37 13.27
CA GLU A 369 4.04 9.63 13.04
C GLU A 369 2.63 9.45 12.48
N VAL A 370 2.45 8.56 11.49
CA VAL A 370 1.11 8.24 10.94
C VAL A 370 0.23 7.59 12.00
N ALA A 371 0.76 6.66 12.77
CA ALA A 371 0.01 5.99 13.82
C ALA A 371 -0.41 6.93 14.96
N GLU A 372 0.48 7.82 15.39
CA GLU A 372 0.20 8.81 16.42
C GLU A 372 -0.86 9.82 15.97
N MET A 373 -0.78 10.30 14.71
CA MET A 373 -1.82 11.17 14.15
C MET A 373 -3.17 10.46 14.08
N ALA A 374 -3.22 9.23 13.56
CA ALA A 374 -4.46 8.46 13.48
C ALA A 374 -5.08 8.22 14.86
N ARG A 375 -4.25 7.88 15.84
CA ARG A 375 -4.66 7.69 17.24
C ARG A 375 -5.22 8.98 17.86
N GLU A 376 -4.57 10.11 17.62
CA GLU A 376 -5.01 11.39 18.15
C GLU A 376 -6.35 11.82 17.53
N PHE A 377 -6.55 11.65 16.23
CA PHE A 377 -7.84 11.94 15.60
C PHE A 377 -8.94 11.00 16.09
N ALA A 378 -8.65 9.71 16.26
CA ALA A 378 -9.62 8.77 16.82
C ALA A 378 -10.03 9.15 18.26
N LYS A 379 -9.08 9.58 19.11
CA LYS A 379 -9.37 10.12 20.47
C LYS A 379 -10.27 11.35 20.43
N ARG A 380 -10.12 12.20 19.43
CA ARG A 380 -10.98 13.37 19.20
C ARG A 380 -12.30 13.01 18.50
N ARG A 381 -12.59 11.72 18.34
CA ARG A 381 -13.82 11.21 17.73
C ARG A 381 -13.97 11.47 16.23
N TYR A 382 -12.88 11.77 15.52
CA TYR A 382 -12.89 11.71 14.06
C TYR A 382 -13.00 10.26 13.59
N ILE A 383 -13.53 10.07 12.40
CA ILE A 383 -13.43 8.81 11.68
C ILE A 383 -12.09 8.80 10.95
N SER A 384 -11.20 7.91 11.33
CA SER A 384 -9.90 7.76 10.69
C SER A 384 -9.95 6.63 9.66
N VAL A 385 -9.70 6.95 8.40
CA VAL A 385 -9.68 5.98 7.29
C VAL A 385 -8.25 5.84 6.79
N ALA A 386 -7.75 4.65 6.63
CA ALA A 386 -6.41 4.39 6.15
C ALA A 386 -6.40 3.40 4.99
N SER A 387 -5.36 3.45 4.17
CA SER A 387 -5.14 2.54 3.07
C SER A 387 -3.65 2.25 2.86
N GLY A 388 -3.35 1.14 2.22
CA GLY A 388 -2.00 0.80 1.79
C GLY A 388 -0.96 0.85 2.91
N CYS A 389 0.19 1.45 2.64
CA CYS A 389 1.29 1.54 3.61
C CYS A 389 0.94 2.38 4.85
N SER A 390 0.02 3.35 4.74
CA SER A 390 -0.46 4.09 5.92
C SER A 390 -1.26 3.19 6.87
N ALA A 391 -2.10 2.30 6.35
CA ALA A 391 -2.81 1.32 7.17
C ALA A 391 -1.85 0.36 7.88
N MET A 392 -0.80 -0.09 7.19
CA MET A 392 0.25 -0.92 7.81
C MET A 392 0.99 -0.15 8.91
N ALA A 393 1.36 1.11 8.65
CA ALA A 393 2.06 1.96 9.60
C ALA A 393 1.28 2.11 10.91
N ILE A 394 -0.02 2.30 10.83
CA ILE A 394 -0.90 2.36 12.02
C ILE A 394 -0.82 1.04 12.81
N GLY A 395 -0.80 -0.11 12.14
CA GLY A 395 -0.68 -1.43 12.78
C GLY A 395 0.70 -1.74 13.36
N MET A 396 1.75 -1.04 12.92
CA MET A 396 3.14 -1.27 13.37
C MET A 396 3.52 -0.47 14.61
N TYR A 397 2.65 0.40 15.10
CA TYR A 397 2.87 1.17 16.31
C TYR A 397 2.28 0.44 17.53
N ARG A 398 2.95 0.53 18.66
CA ARG A 398 2.42 0.08 19.95
C ARG A 398 2.41 1.23 20.94
N ASN A 399 1.27 1.40 21.60
CA ASN A 399 1.13 2.38 22.67
C ASN A 399 1.83 1.90 23.97
N GLU A 400 1.71 2.67 25.04
CA GLU A 400 2.30 2.40 26.34
C GLU A 400 1.79 1.09 26.97
N ASP A 401 0.58 0.66 26.60
CA ASP A 401 -0.05 -0.59 27.05
C ASP A 401 0.29 -1.78 26.12
N GLY A 402 1.12 -1.55 25.09
CA GLY A 402 1.52 -2.55 24.12
C GLY A 402 0.49 -2.83 23.01
N GLN A 403 -0.58 -2.05 22.94
CA GLN A 403 -1.66 -2.20 21.94
C GLN A 403 -1.36 -1.40 20.68
N THR A 404 -1.72 -1.95 19.52
CA THR A 404 -1.78 -1.18 18.27
C THR A 404 -3.01 -0.27 18.25
N PRO A 405 -3.05 0.80 17.45
CA PRO A 405 -4.26 1.61 17.31
C PRO A 405 -5.50 0.82 16.85
N TYR A 406 -5.32 -0.26 16.08
CA TYR A 406 -6.43 -1.14 15.69
C TYR A 406 -6.94 -2.03 16.84
N GLU A 407 -6.14 -2.26 17.87
CA GLU A 407 -6.55 -2.94 19.09
C GLU A 407 -7.14 -1.95 20.12
N GLU A 408 -6.69 -0.69 20.10
CA GLU A 408 -7.17 0.38 20.99
C GLU A 408 -8.52 0.95 20.55
N PHE A 409 -8.77 1.05 19.24
CA PHE A 409 -9.98 1.64 18.66
C PHE A 409 -10.76 0.62 17.82
N HIS A 410 -12.08 0.78 17.72
CA HIS A 410 -12.91 -0.07 16.89
C HIS A 410 -12.67 0.19 15.38
N GLY A 411 -12.95 -0.82 14.54
CA GLY A 411 -12.78 -0.75 13.09
C GLY A 411 -14.00 -0.25 12.31
N ARG A 412 -15.03 0.25 12.98
CA ARG A 412 -16.26 0.74 12.35
C ARG A 412 -16.01 2.09 11.69
N PHE A 413 -16.73 2.32 10.61
CA PHE A 413 -16.82 3.65 10.01
C PHE A 413 -17.76 4.53 10.82
N ASP A 414 -17.31 4.89 12.03
CA ASP A 414 -18.06 5.65 13.02
C ASP A 414 -17.10 6.50 13.87
N ALA A 415 -17.65 7.35 14.72
CA ALA A 415 -16.93 8.30 15.56
C ALA A 415 -15.85 7.65 16.44
N GLY A 416 -14.59 7.94 16.18
CA GLY A 416 -13.43 7.38 16.87
C GLY A 416 -12.97 6.04 16.33
N GLY A 417 -13.53 5.57 15.20
CA GLY A 417 -13.07 4.36 14.54
C GLY A 417 -11.80 4.57 13.70
N ILE A 418 -11.00 3.51 13.56
CA ILE A 418 -9.87 3.44 12.63
C ILE A 418 -10.12 2.32 11.62
N VAL A 419 -10.37 2.72 10.37
CA VAL A 419 -10.82 1.83 9.29
C VAL A 419 -9.71 1.62 8.28
N ASN A 420 -9.38 0.36 7.97
CA ASN A 420 -8.52 0.01 6.84
C ASN A 420 -9.40 -0.37 5.63
N VAL A 421 -9.44 0.48 4.62
CA VAL A 421 -10.23 0.23 3.40
C VAL A 421 -9.54 -0.68 2.38
N GLY A 422 -8.27 -1.00 2.57
CA GLY A 422 -7.51 -1.88 1.69
C GLY A 422 -6.30 -1.22 1.03
N SER A 423 -6.05 -1.53 -0.23
CA SER A 423 -4.93 -0.98 -0.99
C SER A 423 -5.09 0.51 -1.30
N CYS A 424 -4.00 1.14 -1.80
CA CYS A 424 -4.03 2.53 -2.24
C CYS A 424 -5.08 2.80 -3.34
N VAL A 425 -5.47 1.79 -4.12
CA VAL A 425 -6.53 1.93 -5.13
C VAL A 425 -7.89 2.21 -4.47
N SER A 426 -8.11 1.66 -3.27
CA SER A 426 -9.33 1.89 -2.48
C SER A 426 -9.53 3.34 -2.04
N ASN A 427 -8.52 4.21 -2.19
CA ASN A 427 -8.69 5.64 -1.89
C ASN A 427 -9.71 6.33 -2.80
N ALA A 428 -9.91 5.84 -4.01
CA ALA A 428 -10.99 6.33 -4.88
C ALA A 428 -12.37 6.14 -4.22
N HIS A 429 -12.53 5.05 -3.45
CA HIS A 429 -13.72 4.78 -2.67
C HIS A 429 -13.96 5.81 -1.55
N ILE A 430 -12.91 6.32 -0.91
CA ILE A 430 -13.04 7.40 0.08
C ILE A 430 -13.65 8.65 -0.56
N SER A 431 -13.19 9.00 -1.76
CA SER A 431 -13.79 10.08 -2.55
C SER A 431 -15.26 9.80 -2.89
N GLY A 432 -15.57 8.58 -3.32
CA GLY A 432 -16.95 8.14 -3.61
C GLY A 432 -17.87 8.24 -2.38
N ALA A 433 -17.39 7.82 -1.21
CA ALA A 433 -18.14 7.94 0.05
C ALA A 433 -18.43 9.40 0.41
N ALA A 434 -17.44 10.29 0.26
CA ALA A 434 -17.62 11.73 0.48
C ALA A 434 -18.65 12.35 -0.47
N ILE A 435 -18.61 11.99 -1.76
CA ILE A 435 -19.61 12.40 -2.76
C ILE A 435 -20.99 11.88 -2.35
N LYS A 436 -21.08 10.64 -1.91
CA LYS A 436 -22.35 10.05 -1.49
C LYS A 436 -22.98 10.79 -0.31
N ILE A 437 -22.19 11.15 0.71
CA ILE A 437 -22.65 11.99 1.82
C ILE A 437 -23.20 13.32 1.28
N ALA A 438 -22.49 13.97 0.38
CA ALA A 438 -22.94 15.22 -0.22
C ALA A 438 -24.23 15.04 -1.03
N SER A 439 -24.35 13.96 -1.81
CA SER A 439 -25.54 13.67 -2.61
C SER A 439 -26.78 13.43 -1.77
N ILE A 440 -26.65 12.65 -0.68
CA ILE A 440 -27.76 12.29 0.21
C ILE A 440 -28.24 13.54 0.98
N PHE A 441 -27.33 14.23 1.63
CA PHE A 441 -27.67 15.27 2.61
C PHE A 441 -27.84 16.66 1.98
N ALA A 442 -27.09 16.97 0.92
CA ALA A 442 -27.29 18.19 0.14
C ALA A 442 -28.39 18.07 -0.92
N LYS A 443 -28.88 16.86 -1.20
CA LYS A 443 -29.80 16.56 -2.29
C LYS A 443 -29.28 17.09 -3.64
N ARG A 444 -27.97 17.02 -3.83
CA ARG A 444 -27.31 17.48 -5.06
C ARG A 444 -27.26 16.37 -6.07
N ASN A 445 -27.46 16.74 -7.33
CA ASN A 445 -27.46 15.83 -8.44
C ASN A 445 -26.12 15.94 -9.17
N LEU A 446 -25.46 14.80 -9.43
CA LEU A 446 -24.22 14.73 -10.20
C LEU A 446 -24.47 15.03 -11.68
N ARG A 447 -24.64 16.31 -12.01
CA ARG A 447 -24.88 16.80 -13.37
C ARG A 447 -23.83 17.81 -13.85
N GLY A 448 -22.57 17.61 -13.46
CA GLY A 448 -21.51 18.57 -13.74
C GLY A 448 -21.44 19.72 -12.75
N ASN A 449 -22.05 19.56 -11.55
CA ASN A 449 -22.05 20.55 -10.45
C ASN A 449 -20.94 20.23 -9.42
N TYR A 450 -19.77 19.87 -9.90
CA TYR A 450 -18.63 19.47 -9.06
C TYR A 450 -18.21 20.55 -8.05
N GLU A 451 -18.27 21.82 -8.42
CA GLU A 451 -17.95 22.93 -7.51
C GLU A 451 -18.90 22.98 -6.33
N GLU A 452 -20.20 22.81 -6.55
CA GLU A 452 -21.18 22.78 -5.45
C GLU A 452 -20.97 21.56 -4.54
N ILE A 453 -20.62 20.41 -5.11
CA ILE A 453 -20.31 19.21 -4.32
C ILE A 453 -19.04 19.43 -3.51
N ALA A 454 -17.99 19.98 -4.12
CA ALA A 454 -16.74 20.30 -3.47
C ALA A 454 -16.95 21.28 -2.29
N ASP A 455 -17.71 22.34 -2.50
CA ASP A 455 -18.06 23.30 -1.45
C ASP A 455 -18.81 22.64 -0.29
N TYR A 456 -19.72 21.72 -0.61
CA TYR A 456 -20.46 21.01 0.43
C TYR A 456 -19.57 20.04 1.20
N VAL A 457 -18.73 19.29 0.51
CA VAL A 457 -17.77 18.35 1.16
C VAL A 457 -16.84 19.15 2.08
N TYR A 458 -16.28 20.24 1.60
CA TYR A 458 -15.37 21.08 2.38
C TYR A 458 -16.06 21.70 3.62
N ASN A 459 -17.23 22.28 3.44
CA ASN A 459 -17.87 23.07 4.49
C ASN A 459 -18.78 22.27 5.44
N ARG A 460 -19.21 21.05 5.06
CA ARG A 460 -20.21 20.28 5.80
C ARG A 460 -19.78 18.86 6.16
N VAL A 461 -19.00 18.22 5.31
CA VAL A 461 -18.51 16.86 5.60
C VAL A 461 -17.25 16.92 6.48
N GLY A 462 -16.44 17.97 6.36
CA GLY A 462 -15.23 18.14 7.18
C GLY A 462 -14.20 17.05 6.94
N ALA A 463 -14.06 16.60 5.67
CA ALA A 463 -13.08 15.60 5.30
C ALA A 463 -11.70 16.23 5.06
N VAL A 464 -10.64 15.56 5.49
CA VAL A 464 -9.24 15.94 5.23
C VAL A 464 -8.42 14.72 4.85
N GLY A 465 -7.53 14.86 3.88
CA GLY A 465 -6.54 13.85 3.54
C GLY A 465 -5.18 14.17 4.17
N ILE A 466 -4.46 13.15 4.59
CA ILE A 466 -3.07 13.25 5.05
C ILE A 466 -2.22 12.30 4.22
N ALA A 467 -1.38 12.86 3.35
CA ALA A 467 -0.40 12.13 2.57
C ALA A 467 0.96 12.25 3.24
N TRP A 468 1.30 11.31 4.11
CA TRP A 468 2.51 11.36 4.92
C TRP A 468 3.58 10.38 4.43
N GLY A 469 4.83 10.85 4.35
CA GLY A 469 5.96 10.10 3.83
C GLY A 469 6.20 10.30 2.34
N ALA A 470 7.18 9.59 1.77
CA ALA A 470 7.43 9.61 0.34
C ALA A 470 6.17 9.18 -0.41
N MET A 471 5.75 10.00 -1.37
CA MET A 471 4.57 9.71 -2.18
C MET A 471 4.98 9.02 -3.48
N SER A 472 4.37 7.88 -3.75
CA SER A 472 4.31 7.34 -5.11
C SER A 472 3.50 8.30 -6.00
N GLN A 473 3.62 8.20 -7.31
CA GLN A 473 2.74 8.93 -8.24
C GLN A 473 1.26 8.65 -7.93
N LYS A 474 0.94 7.44 -7.50
CA LYS A 474 -0.41 7.03 -7.10
C LYS A 474 -0.92 7.82 -5.89
N ALA A 475 -0.14 7.92 -4.81
CA ALA A 475 -0.52 8.72 -3.65
C ALA A 475 -0.68 10.20 -4.00
N ALA A 476 0.17 10.73 -4.87
CA ALA A 476 0.07 12.09 -5.39
C ALA A 476 -1.24 12.32 -6.17
N ALA A 477 -1.60 11.38 -7.03
CA ALA A 477 -2.82 11.47 -7.83
C ALA A 477 -4.08 11.35 -6.95
N ILE A 478 -4.06 10.51 -5.93
CA ILE A 478 -5.16 10.38 -4.96
C ILE A 478 -5.34 11.71 -4.22
N ALA A 479 -4.26 12.32 -3.75
CA ALA A 479 -4.31 13.63 -3.12
C ALA A 479 -4.92 14.69 -4.06
N ALA A 480 -4.52 14.69 -5.33
CA ALA A 480 -5.06 15.59 -6.34
C ALA A 480 -6.57 15.35 -6.59
N GLY A 481 -7.02 14.11 -6.63
CA GLY A 481 -8.43 13.75 -6.72
C GLY A 481 -9.25 14.27 -5.53
N PHE A 482 -8.69 14.24 -4.33
CA PHE A 482 -9.31 14.81 -3.14
C PHE A 482 -9.50 16.33 -3.25
N TRP A 483 -8.51 17.07 -3.74
CA TRP A 483 -8.64 18.51 -3.95
C TRP A 483 -9.75 18.85 -4.93
N ARG A 484 -9.96 18.05 -5.97
CA ARG A 484 -11.07 18.23 -6.94
C ARG A 484 -12.45 18.12 -6.28
N LEU A 485 -12.53 17.37 -5.20
CA LEU A 485 -13.75 17.21 -4.39
C LEU A 485 -13.88 18.23 -3.26
N GLY A 486 -12.97 19.20 -3.19
CA GLY A 486 -12.94 20.16 -2.09
C GLY A 486 -12.44 19.59 -0.76
N ILE A 487 -11.78 18.43 -0.78
CA ILE A 487 -11.13 17.84 0.39
C ILE A 487 -9.72 18.41 0.49
N PRO A 488 -9.37 19.18 1.53
CA PRO A 488 -8.00 19.62 1.73
C PRO A 488 -7.08 18.43 2.01
N VAL A 489 -5.84 18.49 1.51
CA VAL A 489 -4.83 17.46 1.76
C VAL A 489 -3.58 18.08 2.35
N ILE A 490 -3.18 17.56 3.50
CA ILE A 490 -1.90 17.86 4.12
C ILE A 490 -0.85 16.91 3.57
N VAL A 491 0.20 17.47 2.99
CA VAL A 491 1.29 16.71 2.37
C VAL A 491 2.58 16.96 3.14
N GLY A 492 3.20 15.92 3.63
CA GLY A 492 4.44 16.01 4.38
C GLY A 492 5.10 14.65 4.64
N PRO A 493 6.24 14.66 5.34
CA PRO A 493 7.11 15.81 5.53
C PRO A 493 7.75 16.27 4.22
N HIS A 494 8.39 17.43 4.19
CA HIS A 494 8.93 18.05 2.98
C HIS A 494 7.87 18.42 1.93
N GLY A 495 6.72 18.86 2.40
CA GLY A 495 5.56 19.19 1.56
C GLY A 495 5.84 20.19 0.45
N ALA A 496 6.72 21.16 0.67
CA ALA A 496 7.10 22.16 -0.32
C ALA A 496 7.71 21.54 -1.61
N LYS A 497 8.40 20.41 -1.50
CA LYS A 497 8.93 19.68 -2.67
C LYS A 497 7.80 19.15 -3.54
N TYR A 498 6.78 18.56 -2.91
CA TYR A 498 5.63 17.97 -3.60
C TYR A 498 4.70 19.02 -4.19
N ARG A 499 4.61 20.19 -3.56
CA ARG A 499 3.80 21.31 -4.06
C ARG A 499 4.15 21.66 -5.51
N ARG A 500 5.43 21.71 -5.86
CA ARG A 500 5.88 22.01 -7.22
C ARG A 500 5.47 20.96 -8.25
N MET A 501 5.36 19.71 -7.82
CA MET A 501 4.99 18.59 -8.70
C MET A 501 3.48 18.53 -8.92
N LEU A 502 2.69 18.85 -7.90
CA LEU A 502 1.26 18.58 -7.86
C LEU A 502 0.39 19.77 -8.32
N LEU A 503 0.87 21.00 -8.16
CA LEU A 503 0.09 22.18 -8.59
C LEU A 503 0.10 22.43 -10.10
N GLY A 504 0.81 21.60 -10.84
CA GLY A 504 0.91 21.74 -12.29
C GLY A 504 1.58 23.03 -12.73
N ARG A 505 1.83 23.11 -14.00
CA ARG A 505 2.38 24.32 -14.64
C ARG A 505 1.27 24.98 -15.44
N LYS A 506 1.16 26.30 -15.37
CA LYS A 506 0.16 27.07 -16.14
C LYS A 506 0.25 26.86 -17.66
N ASP A 507 1.44 26.46 -18.15
CA ASP A 507 1.68 26.14 -19.54
C ASP A 507 1.05 24.77 -19.97
N ASN A 508 0.56 23.98 -19.02
CA ASN A 508 -0.14 22.71 -19.26
C ASN A 508 -1.66 22.77 -19.03
N GLU A 509 -2.24 23.95 -19.01
CA GLU A 509 -3.67 24.14 -18.72
C GLU A 509 -4.58 23.33 -19.64
N ALA A 510 -4.18 23.11 -20.88
CA ALA A 510 -4.93 22.28 -21.84
C ALA A 510 -5.05 20.80 -21.42
N ASN A 511 -4.21 20.33 -20.52
CA ASN A 511 -4.21 18.97 -20.00
C ASN A 511 -5.05 18.81 -18.73
N TRP A 512 -5.56 19.88 -18.15
CA TRP A 512 -6.41 19.83 -16.97
C TRP A 512 -7.84 19.49 -17.33
N PHE A 513 -8.19 18.23 -17.18
CA PHE A 513 -9.51 17.72 -17.53
C PHE A 513 -9.93 16.61 -16.58
N VAL A 514 -11.24 16.41 -16.50
CA VAL A 514 -11.87 15.24 -15.87
C VAL A 514 -12.81 14.59 -16.89
N TYR A 515 -13.27 13.39 -16.60
CA TYR A 515 -14.29 12.74 -17.41
C TYR A 515 -15.65 12.92 -16.76
N ASP A 516 -16.64 13.37 -17.54
CA ASP A 516 -18.04 13.34 -17.10
C ASP A 516 -18.47 11.86 -17.00
N THR A 517 -18.88 11.45 -15.80
CA THR A 517 -19.21 10.05 -15.52
C THR A 517 -20.43 9.53 -16.27
N ARG A 518 -21.30 10.41 -16.78
CA ARG A 518 -22.50 10.01 -17.54
C ARG A 518 -22.24 9.82 -19.01
N THR A 519 -21.34 10.61 -19.56
CA THR A 519 -21.12 10.71 -21.00
C THR A 519 -19.78 10.14 -21.43
N GLY A 520 -18.84 9.92 -20.49
CA GLY A 520 -17.46 9.61 -20.78
C GLY A 520 -16.70 10.72 -21.51
N VAL A 521 -17.29 11.91 -21.60
CA VAL A 521 -16.69 13.04 -22.32
C VAL A 521 -15.67 13.73 -21.45
N LYS A 522 -14.54 14.06 -22.05
CA LYS A 522 -13.48 14.84 -21.44
C LYS A 522 -13.93 16.29 -21.24
N VAL A 523 -13.92 16.77 -20.00
CA VAL A 523 -14.31 18.13 -19.62
C VAL A 523 -13.11 18.88 -19.03
N GLN A 524 -12.80 20.04 -19.55
CA GLN A 524 -11.72 20.88 -19.00
C GLN A 524 -12.20 21.56 -17.71
N VAL A 525 -11.42 21.47 -16.64
CA VAL A 525 -11.81 21.94 -15.31
C VAL A 525 -10.86 22.97 -14.69
N GLY A 526 -9.74 23.27 -15.32
CA GLY A 526 -8.74 24.18 -14.76
C GLY A 526 -7.87 23.54 -13.65
N PRO A 527 -7.00 24.32 -13.01
CA PRO A 527 -6.02 23.84 -12.03
C PRO A 527 -6.66 23.31 -10.74
N VAL A 528 -5.89 22.50 -10.02
CA VAL A 528 -6.23 22.12 -8.63
C VAL A 528 -6.32 23.37 -7.75
N PRO A 529 -7.33 23.47 -6.88
CA PRO A 529 -7.45 24.59 -5.94
C PRO A 529 -6.23 24.68 -5.01
N GLU A 530 -5.39 25.69 -5.20
CA GLU A 530 -4.13 25.83 -4.45
C GLU A 530 -4.34 25.94 -2.93
N HIS A 531 -5.44 26.53 -2.50
CA HIS A 531 -5.77 26.74 -1.09
C HIS A 531 -6.11 25.43 -0.35
N LEU A 532 -6.41 24.36 -1.07
CA LEU A 532 -6.66 23.04 -0.50
C LEU A 532 -5.37 22.21 -0.36
N PHE A 533 -4.28 22.65 -1.00
CA PHE A 533 -2.97 22.02 -0.85
C PHE A 533 -2.23 22.62 0.34
N ILE A 534 -2.06 21.84 1.37
CA ILE A 534 -1.40 22.26 2.60
C ILE A 534 -0.11 21.46 2.76
N SER A 535 1.03 22.13 2.81
CA SER A 535 2.32 21.50 3.04
C SER A 535 2.72 21.60 4.50
N ALA A 536 3.19 20.50 5.08
CA ALA A 536 3.74 20.46 6.43
C ALA A 536 5.15 19.85 6.40
N GLU A 537 6.05 20.39 7.21
CA GLU A 537 7.41 19.89 7.35
C GLU A 537 7.55 18.93 8.52
N THR A 538 6.69 19.05 9.54
CA THR A 538 6.69 18.19 10.73
C THR A 538 5.29 17.69 11.05
N LYS A 539 5.22 16.62 11.85
CA LYS A 539 3.95 16.08 12.36
C LYS A 539 3.19 17.12 13.20
N GLU A 540 3.90 17.86 14.04
CA GLU A 540 3.33 18.89 14.90
C GLU A 540 2.65 19.99 14.08
N GLU A 541 3.30 20.43 13.01
CA GLU A 541 2.72 21.36 12.04
C GLU A 541 1.48 20.78 11.37
N ALA A 542 1.56 19.53 10.90
CA ALA A 542 0.42 18.85 10.29
C ALA A 542 -0.79 18.72 11.23
N MET A 543 -0.53 18.52 12.53
CA MET A 543 -1.59 18.42 13.53
C MET A 543 -2.24 19.75 13.89
N VAL A 544 -1.55 20.87 13.65
CA VAL A 544 -2.10 22.23 13.86
C VAL A 544 -2.93 22.68 12.66
N LEU A 545 -2.48 22.35 11.46
CA LEU A 545 -3.15 22.70 10.20
C LEU A 545 -4.44 21.93 10.00
#